data_176e21eeafe042e194fcd36d353d5707
#
_entry.id   176e21eeafe042e194fcd36d353d5707
#
_cell.length_a   1.000
_cell.length_b   1.000
_cell.length_c   1.000
_cell.angle_alpha   90.00
_cell.angle_beta   90.00
_cell.angle_gamma   90.00
#
_symmetry.space_group_name_H-M   'P 1'
#
loop_
_entity.id
_entity.type
_entity.pdbx_description
1 polymer ?
#
loop_
_entity_poly.entity_id
_entity_poly.type
_entity_poly.pdbx_seq_one_letter_code
_entity_poly.pdbx_strand_id
1 'polypeptide(L)'
;MDTRNSILHMLQSLLKEMDYVQSQGAGYYICSPFARRYNKLLAQSAILLGGDNGLIQTFEALDDRDPKDPGEKSKVLLGIRIEIGQLIALLESSAPAKTEANA
;
A
#
# COMPACT_ATOMS: atom_id res chain seq x y z
N MET A 1 -13.49 -6.60 -14.64
CA MET A 1 -12.44 -6.87 -13.66
C MET A 1 -12.81 -6.27 -12.32
N ASP A 2 -12.52 -6.98 -11.29
CA ASP A 2 -12.84 -6.56 -9.93
C ASP A 2 -11.86 -5.47 -9.46
N THR A 3 -12.40 -4.33 -9.03
CA THR A 3 -11.57 -3.23 -8.54
C THR A 3 -10.70 -3.67 -7.36
N ARG A 4 -11.25 -4.48 -6.47
CA ARG A 4 -10.50 -4.97 -5.32
C ARG A 4 -9.30 -5.79 -5.77
N ASN A 5 -9.46 -6.66 -6.73
CA ASN A 5 -8.36 -7.46 -7.23
C ASN A 5 -7.31 -6.59 -7.92
N SER A 6 -7.76 -5.56 -8.62
CA SER A 6 -6.83 -4.63 -9.27
C SER A 6 -6.00 -3.88 -8.24
N ILE A 7 -6.62 -3.41 -7.17
CA ILE A 7 -5.90 -2.73 -6.11
C ILE A 7 -4.90 -3.67 -5.46
N LEU A 8 -5.32 -4.90 -5.15
CA LEU A 8 -4.43 -5.90 -4.57
C LEU A 8 -3.22 -6.15 -5.45
N HIS A 9 -3.48 -6.33 -6.75
CA HIS A 9 -2.41 -6.58 -7.70
C HIS A 9 -1.42 -5.41 -7.74
N MET A 10 -1.93 -4.19 -7.73
CA MET A 10 -1.07 -3.01 -7.76
C MET A 10 -0.26 -2.85 -6.48
N LEU A 11 -0.85 -3.17 -5.32
CA LEU A 11 -0.11 -3.12 -4.07
C LEU A 11 0.99 -4.16 -4.05
N GLN A 12 0.71 -5.36 -4.54
CA GLN A 12 1.72 -6.41 -4.63
C GLN A 12 2.85 -6.02 -5.58
N SER A 13 2.49 -5.35 -6.67
CA SER A 13 3.48 -4.84 -7.62
C SER A 13 4.37 -3.79 -6.98
N LEU A 14 3.78 -2.93 -6.13
CA LEU A 14 4.60 -1.95 -5.39
C LEU A 14 5.64 -2.63 -4.52
N LEU A 15 5.26 -3.71 -3.84
CA LEU A 15 6.23 -4.43 -3.01
C LEU A 15 7.39 -4.96 -3.82
N LYS A 16 7.11 -5.49 -5.01
CA LYS A 16 8.17 -5.99 -5.88
C LYS A 16 9.09 -4.88 -6.35
N GLU A 17 8.52 -3.73 -6.70
CA GLU A 17 9.34 -2.59 -7.10
C GLU A 17 10.20 -2.10 -5.96
N MET A 18 9.67 -2.11 -4.74
CA MET A 18 10.43 -1.70 -3.57
C MET A 18 11.60 -2.64 -3.32
N ASP A 19 11.38 -3.95 -3.48
CA ASP A 19 12.46 -4.91 -3.35
C ASP A 19 13.55 -4.65 -4.38
N TYR A 20 13.13 -4.34 -5.60
CA TYR A 20 14.10 -4.05 -6.66
C TYR A 20 14.95 -2.83 -6.31
N VAL A 21 14.32 -1.72 -5.92
CA VAL A 21 15.09 -0.50 -5.65
C VAL A 21 15.98 -0.68 -4.42
N GLN A 22 15.54 -1.46 -3.44
CA GLN A 22 16.40 -1.73 -2.29
C GLN A 22 17.64 -2.51 -2.67
N SER A 23 17.53 -3.37 -3.68
CA SER A 23 18.69 -4.14 -4.13
C SER A 23 19.72 -3.25 -4.81
N GLN A 24 19.34 -2.04 -5.23
CA GLN A 24 20.27 -1.10 -5.84
C GLN A 24 21.09 -0.32 -4.82
N GLY A 25 20.71 -0.42 -3.55
CA GLY A 25 21.45 0.24 -2.50
C GLY A 25 20.86 1.59 -2.10
N ALA A 26 21.10 1.96 -0.85
CA ALA A 26 20.61 3.21 -0.32
C ALA A 26 21.22 4.37 -1.10
N GLY A 27 20.42 5.38 -1.37
CA GLY A 27 20.89 6.56 -2.08
C GLY A 27 20.58 6.57 -3.57
N TYR A 28 20.26 5.42 -4.11
CA TYR A 28 19.97 5.30 -5.53
C TYR A 28 18.49 5.29 -5.84
N TYR A 29 17.66 5.39 -4.83
CA TYR A 29 16.22 5.36 -5.06
C TYR A 29 15.55 6.51 -4.32
N ILE A 30 14.33 6.81 -4.74
CA ILE A 30 13.50 7.81 -4.08
C ILE A 30 12.27 7.10 -3.53
N CYS A 31 11.78 7.59 -2.41
CA CYS A 31 10.64 7.00 -1.72
C CYS A 31 9.32 7.61 -2.14
N SER A 32 9.36 8.85 -2.59
CA SER A 32 8.17 9.63 -2.89
C SER A 32 7.17 8.93 -3.82
N PRO A 33 7.60 8.32 -4.94
CA PRO A 33 6.62 7.66 -5.81
C PRO A 33 5.88 6.52 -5.13
N PHE A 34 6.56 5.79 -4.24
CA PHE A 34 5.92 4.69 -3.53
C PHE A 34 4.87 5.21 -2.57
N ALA A 35 5.20 6.27 -1.82
CA ALA A 35 4.25 6.86 -0.88
C ALA A 35 3.05 7.43 -1.62
N ARG A 36 3.30 8.14 -2.74
CA ARG A 36 2.21 8.72 -3.51
C ARG A 36 1.28 7.66 -4.09
N ARG A 37 1.85 6.61 -4.64
CA ARG A 37 1.02 5.53 -5.20
C ARG A 37 0.23 4.83 -4.11
N TYR A 38 0.88 4.57 -2.97
CA TYR A 38 0.18 3.98 -1.84
C TYR A 38 -1.00 4.86 -1.41
N ASN A 39 -0.77 6.17 -1.29
CA ASN A 39 -1.82 7.08 -0.86
C ASN A 39 -3.03 7.04 -1.79
N LYS A 40 -2.77 6.96 -3.10
CA LYS A 40 -3.86 6.88 -4.07
C LYS A 40 -4.60 5.55 -3.98
N LEU A 41 -3.88 4.47 -3.78
CA LEU A 41 -4.51 3.16 -3.63
C LEU A 41 -5.27 3.07 -2.32
N LEU A 42 -4.77 3.73 -1.28
CA LEU A 42 -5.48 3.80 -0.01
C LEU A 42 -6.81 4.53 -0.17
N ALA A 43 -6.81 5.65 -0.89
CA ALA A 43 -8.04 6.40 -1.12
C ALA A 43 -9.06 5.54 -1.88
N GLN A 44 -8.62 4.81 -2.89
CA GLN A 44 -9.51 3.93 -3.64
C GLN A 44 -10.01 2.78 -2.78
N SER A 45 -9.17 2.27 -1.90
CA SER A 45 -9.57 1.20 -0.99
C SER A 45 -10.65 1.69 -0.01
N ALA A 46 -10.50 2.92 0.46
CA ALA A 46 -11.49 3.49 1.36
C ALA A 46 -12.86 3.61 0.69
N ILE A 47 -12.86 4.01 -0.58
CA ILE A 47 -14.10 4.08 -1.36
C ILE A 47 -14.70 2.69 -1.52
N LEU A 48 -13.85 1.73 -1.86
CA LEU A 48 -14.30 0.36 -2.11
C LEU A 48 -14.91 -0.28 -0.87
N LEU A 49 -14.25 -0.11 0.29
CA LEU A 49 -14.69 -0.74 1.53
C LEU A 49 -15.85 0.00 2.18
N GLY A 50 -16.00 1.28 1.89
CA GLY A 50 -17.10 2.07 2.41
C GLY A 50 -16.84 2.60 3.79
N GLY A 51 -17.68 3.56 4.19
CA GLY A 51 -17.52 4.25 5.46
C GLY A 51 -17.80 3.40 6.68
N ASP A 52 -18.43 2.23 6.49
CA ASP A 52 -18.76 1.34 7.59
C ASP A 52 -17.55 0.54 8.08
N ASN A 53 -16.50 0.47 7.27
CA ASN A 53 -15.34 -0.33 7.64
C ASN A 53 -14.48 0.47 8.62
N GLY A 54 -14.48 0.05 9.88
CA GLY A 54 -13.71 0.75 10.90
C GLY A 54 -12.21 0.59 10.75
N LEU A 55 -11.78 -0.52 10.17
CA LEU A 55 -10.35 -0.78 10.03
C LEU A 55 -9.71 0.09 8.96
N ILE A 56 -10.40 0.33 7.85
CA ILE A 56 -9.83 1.19 6.82
C ILE A 56 -9.62 2.61 7.35
N GLN A 57 -10.43 3.02 8.32
CA GLN A 57 -10.33 4.35 8.87
C GLN A 57 -9.11 4.52 9.77
N THR A 58 -8.46 3.44 10.14
CA THR A 58 -7.21 3.52 10.92
C THR A 58 -6.00 3.84 10.05
N PHE A 59 -6.14 3.73 8.74
CA PHE A 59 -5.05 4.03 7.82
C PHE A 59 -5.00 5.52 7.54
N GLU A 60 -3.79 6.05 7.46
CA GLU A 60 -3.58 7.46 7.16
C GLU A 60 -2.66 7.59 5.97
N ALA A 61 -2.86 8.66 5.20
CA ALA A 61 -1.96 8.95 4.10
C ALA A 61 -0.55 9.19 4.63
N LEU A 62 0.42 8.73 3.87
CA LEU A 62 1.82 8.87 4.25
C LEU A 62 2.39 10.17 3.69
N ASP A 63 3.41 10.68 4.38
CA ASP A 63 4.18 11.82 3.87
C ASP A 63 4.87 11.35 2.60
N ASP A 64 4.68 12.09 1.52
CA ASP A 64 5.22 11.70 0.22
C ASP A 64 6.50 12.46 -0.15
N ARG A 65 7.14 13.10 0.83
CA ARG A 65 8.41 13.78 0.60
C ARG A 65 9.56 12.80 0.81
N ASP A 66 10.60 12.98 0.01
CA ASP A 66 11.78 12.15 0.18
C ASP A 66 12.63 12.66 1.33
N PRO A 67 13.16 11.75 2.16
CA PRO A 67 14.13 12.16 3.17
C PRO A 67 15.43 12.59 2.51
N LYS A 68 16.13 13.54 3.13
CA LYS A 68 17.39 14.03 2.61
C LYS A 68 18.54 13.07 2.91
N ASP A 69 18.46 12.41 4.04
CA ASP A 69 19.52 11.51 4.51
C ASP A 69 19.31 10.13 3.90
N PRO A 70 20.31 9.59 3.18
CA PRO A 70 20.18 8.24 2.60
C PRO A 70 19.84 7.18 3.64
N GLY A 71 20.31 7.32 4.88
CA GLY A 71 19.99 6.37 5.93
C GLY A 71 18.51 6.37 6.29
N GLU A 72 17.85 7.51 6.14
CA GLU A 72 16.42 7.61 6.41
C GLU A 72 15.58 6.99 5.30
N LYS A 73 16.13 6.87 4.10
CA LYS A 73 15.37 6.27 2.99
C LYS A 73 14.98 4.84 3.27
N SER A 74 15.90 4.06 3.85
CA SER A 74 15.58 2.68 4.20
C SER A 74 14.46 2.60 5.22
N LYS A 75 14.48 3.51 6.21
CA LYS A 75 13.44 3.53 7.24
C LYS A 75 12.08 3.93 6.66
N VAL A 76 12.09 4.95 5.80
CA VAL A 76 10.86 5.41 5.16
C VAL A 76 10.29 4.30 4.27
N LEU A 77 11.16 3.66 3.50
CA LEU A 77 10.72 2.58 2.62
C LEU A 77 10.14 1.42 3.42
N LEU A 78 10.77 1.08 4.55
CA LEU A 78 10.25 0.04 5.41
C LEU A 78 8.86 0.40 5.94
N GLY A 79 8.67 1.65 6.35
CA GLY A 79 7.36 2.11 6.81
C GLY A 79 6.30 1.99 5.74
N ILE A 80 6.63 2.39 4.51
CA ILE A 80 5.70 2.27 3.39
C ILE A 80 5.37 0.79 3.15
N ARG A 81 6.39 -0.07 3.19
CA ARG A 81 6.19 -1.50 2.98
C ARG A 81 5.23 -2.09 4.02
N ILE A 82 5.38 -1.67 5.28
CA ILE A 82 4.50 -2.15 6.34
C ILE A 82 3.05 -1.74 6.05
N GLU A 83 2.85 -0.48 5.66
CA GLU A 83 1.50 0.01 5.37
C GLU A 83 0.89 -0.71 4.19
N ILE A 84 1.68 -0.97 3.15
CA ILE A 84 1.21 -1.71 1.99
C ILE A 84 0.78 -3.12 2.41
N GLY A 85 1.60 -3.77 3.22
CA GLY A 85 1.29 -5.12 3.68
C GLY A 85 0.01 -5.17 4.50
N GLN A 86 -0.19 -4.18 5.38
CA GLN A 86 -1.40 -4.11 6.18
C GLN A 86 -2.63 -3.86 5.33
N LEU A 87 -2.50 -3.00 4.32
CA LEU A 87 -3.63 -2.73 3.44
C LEU A 87 -3.98 -3.97 2.60
N ILE A 88 -2.98 -4.69 2.13
CA ILE A 88 -3.21 -5.96 1.43
C ILE A 88 -3.98 -6.91 2.33
N ALA A 89 -3.53 -7.06 3.58
CA ALA A 89 -4.18 -7.96 4.52
C ALA A 89 -5.64 -7.58 4.74
N LEU A 90 -5.91 -6.28 4.88
CA LEU A 90 -7.28 -5.83 5.06
C LEU A 90 -8.14 -6.14 3.84
N LEU A 91 -7.64 -5.85 2.65
CA LEU A 91 -8.39 -6.10 1.43
C LEU A 91 -8.66 -7.59 1.23
N GLU A 92 -7.69 -8.42 1.56
CA GLU A 92 -7.87 -9.87 1.43
C GLU A 92 -8.89 -10.40 2.43
N SER A 93 -8.83 -9.90 3.66
CA SER A 93 -9.75 -10.37 4.69
C SER A 93 -11.14 -9.78 4.53
N SER A 94 -11.28 -8.71 3.76
CA SER A 94 -12.56 -8.06 3.51
C SER A 94 -13.19 -8.53 2.22
N ALA A 95 -12.91 -9.76 1.81
CA ALA A 95 -13.51 -10.33 0.62
C ALA A 95 -15.04 -10.17 0.70
N PRO A 96 -15.67 -9.89 -0.43
CA PRO A 96 -17.11 -9.65 -0.41
C PRO A 96 -17.87 -10.81 0.19
N ALA A 97 -18.86 -10.49 1.01
CA ALA A 97 -19.69 -11.50 1.63
C ALA A 97 -20.37 -12.37 0.59
N LYS A 98 -20.68 -11.81 -0.56
CA LYS A 98 -21.29 -12.59 -1.62
C LYS A 98 -20.44 -13.78 -2.03
N THR A 99 -19.14 -13.65 -1.91
CA THR A 99 -18.23 -14.73 -2.25
C THR A 99 -18.43 -15.88 -1.29
N GLU A 100 -18.51 -15.58 -0.02
CA GLU A 100 -18.75 -16.61 0.97
C GLU A 100 -20.17 -17.15 0.87
N ALA A 101 -21.11 -16.25 0.64
CA ALA A 101 -22.50 -16.67 0.52
C ALA A 101 -22.69 -17.64 -0.62
N ASN A 102 -21.94 -17.48 -1.66
CA ASN A 102 -22.05 -18.33 -2.82
C ASN A 102 -21.26 -19.62 -2.69
N ALA A 103 -20.39 -19.64 -1.74
CA ALA A 103 -19.61 -20.83 -1.49
C ALA A 103 -20.43 -21.83 -0.67
#